data_37eb0fb68a893b306b95541bec8c7140
#
_entry.id   37eb0fb68a893b306b95541bec8c7140
#
_cell.length_a   1.000
_cell.length_b   1.000
_cell.length_c   1.000
_cell.angle_alpha   90.00
_cell.angle_beta   90.00
_cell.angle_gamma   90.00
#
_symmetry.space_group_name_H-M   'P 1'
#
loop_
_entity.id
_entity.type
_entity.pdbx_description
1 polymer ?
#
loop_
_entity_poly.entity_id
_entity_poly.type
_entity_poly.pdbx_seq_one_letter_code
_entity_poly.pdbx_strand_id
1 'polypeptide(L)'
;MHIPAAFLCLPESSGSDVIQELYAEIEMEAINNVHSLVKEGDGILTMNKRKRKANIDDGMNPELVIGAEFDGYLGIPTIRKPERIVIPSDIVPFTKQGRASASDIAVGFYEMDTEFSDILISPQDYVEEFRRQPFITPEKIKSFLSPDCSLYRDAPLAVQIANIYRNRAIGYYFQKNGAYVIPQIRWGNELTYTTRILPEKAAFLGVEKHSIVAIGTYGCFKSRDDKYHFEAGLASMLEALEPSVVLVYGSMNPKIFGQYKNDTKFISYPDWITRKKGGDR
;
A
#
# COMPACT_ATOMS: atom_id res chain seq x y z
N MET A 1 5.43 7.09 -40.10
CA MET A 1 6.43 8.12 -39.82
C MET A 1 7.67 7.43 -39.30
N HIS A 2 8.80 7.53 -40.00
CA HIS A 2 10.06 6.88 -39.65
C HIS A 2 10.73 7.67 -38.55
N ILE A 3 11.13 7.00 -37.45
CA ILE A 3 12.07 7.53 -36.45
C ILE A 3 13.50 7.19 -36.97
N PRO A 4 14.40 8.15 -37.16
CA PRO A 4 15.76 7.84 -37.52
C PRO A 4 16.55 7.28 -36.35
N ALA A 5 17.19 6.14 -36.56
CA ALA A 5 18.20 5.60 -35.65
C ALA A 5 19.48 6.45 -35.74
N ALA A 6 19.77 7.19 -34.67
CA ALA A 6 21.06 7.81 -34.46
C ALA A 6 21.53 7.50 -33.05
N PHE A 7 21.93 6.26 -32.85
CA PHE A 7 22.79 5.89 -31.72
C PHE A 7 24.11 5.42 -32.29
N LEU A 8 25.18 6.23 -32.13
CA LEU A 8 26.55 5.70 -32.05
C LEU A 8 27.52 6.83 -31.68
N CYS A 9 28.31 6.55 -30.67
CA CYS A 9 29.53 7.25 -30.23
C CYS A 9 29.34 8.44 -29.28
N LEU A 10 29.26 8.12 -27.99
CA LEU A 10 29.67 9.06 -26.94
C LEU A 10 31.04 8.65 -26.40
N PRO A 11 31.97 9.59 -26.18
CA PRO A 11 33.26 9.31 -25.55
C PRO A 11 33.11 9.06 -24.06
N GLU A 12 33.92 8.13 -23.56
CA GLU A 12 34.05 7.83 -22.13
C GLU A 12 34.71 9.03 -21.41
N SER A 13 33.91 9.88 -20.79
CA SER A 13 34.22 10.68 -19.59
C SER A 13 33.12 11.74 -19.40
N SER A 14 32.45 11.76 -18.29
CA SER A 14 31.41 12.71 -17.81
C SER A 14 29.92 12.37 -18.05
N GLY A 15 29.57 11.10 -18.15
CA GLY A 15 28.18 10.70 -18.43
C GLY A 15 27.18 10.99 -17.33
N SER A 16 27.56 11.29 -16.08
CA SER A 16 26.63 11.56 -15.00
C SER A 16 26.01 12.96 -15.08
N ASP A 17 26.78 13.96 -15.49
CA ASP A 17 26.34 15.35 -15.48
C ASP A 17 25.39 15.64 -16.65
N VAL A 18 25.67 15.08 -17.84
CA VAL A 18 24.79 15.21 -19.00
C VAL A 18 23.45 14.50 -18.80
N ILE A 19 23.46 13.37 -18.09
CA ILE A 19 22.22 12.65 -17.76
C ILE A 19 21.41 13.42 -16.73
N GLN A 20 22.06 14.03 -15.74
CA GLN A 20 21.37 14.87 -14.76
C GLN A 20 20.81 16.16 -15.37
N GLU A 21 21.55 16.81 -16.28
CA GLU A 21 21.03 17.96 -17.04
C GLU A 21 19.82 17.57 -17.89
N LEU A 22 19.86 16.43 -18.59
CA LEU A 22 18.74 15.96 -19.40
C LEU A 22 17.50 15.64 -18.56
N TYR A 23 17.67 15.04 -17.38
CA TYR A 23 16.56 14.82 -16.45
C TYR A 23 16.00 16.13 -15.90
N ALA A 24 16.83 17.10 -15.56
CA ALA A 24 16.40 18.41 -15.11
C ALA A 24 15.62 19.17 -16.19
N GLU A 25 16.03 19.08 -17.47
CA GLU A 25 15.30 19.66 -18.60
C GLU A 25 13.94 18.99 -18.80
N ILE A 26 13.86 17.66 -18.72
CA ILE A 26 12.61 16.91 -18.85
C ILE A 26 11.65 17.24 -17.70
N GLU A 27 12.15 17.34 -16.47
CA GLU A 27 11.34 17.76 -15.31
C GLU A 27 10.84 19.19 -15.45
N MET A 28 11.68 20.11 -15.89
CA MET A 28 11.29 21.51 -16.11
C MET A 28 10.25 21.66 -17.24
N GLU A 29 10.38 20.88 -18.30
CA GLU A 29 9.41 20.87 -19.40
C GLU A 29 8.07 20.27 -18.95
N ALA A 30 8.08 19.21 -18.15
CA ALA A 30 6.89 18.63 -17.55
C ALA A 30 6.19 19.63 -16.58
N ILE A 31 6.96 20.32 -15.74
CA ILE A 31 6.43 21.34 -14.81
C ILE A 31 5.86 22.52 -15.58
N ASN A 32 6.52 22.99 -16.64
CA ASN A 32 6.04 24.11 -17.44
C ASN A 32 4.77 23.74 -18.23
N ASN A 33 4.65 22.51 -18.72
CA ASN A 33 3.44 22.02 -19.36
C ASN A 33 2.26 21.94 -18.38
N VAL A 34 2.49 21.50 -17.13
CA VAL A 34 1.47 21.51 -16.08
C VAL A 34 1.09 22.94 -15.70
N HIS A 35 2.04 23.89 -15.59
CA HIS A 35 1.78 25.29 -15.30
C HIS A 35 1.03 26.01 -16.43
N SER A 36 1.26 25.66 -17.68
CA SER A 36 0.51 26.24 -18.82
C SER A 36 -0.94 25.77 -18.83
N LEU A 37 -1.18 24.50 -18.49
CA LEU A 37 -2.53 23.93 -18.37
C LEU A 37 -3.34 24.53 -17.19
N VAL A 38 -2.65 25.00 -16.14
CA VAL A 38 -3.30 25.62 -14.98
C VAL A 38 -3.63 27.11 -15.23
N LYS A 39 -2.94 27.81 -16.15
CA LYS A 39 -3.16 29.21 -16.44
C LYS A 39 -4.27 29.53 -17.45
N GLU A 40 -4.77 28.54 -18.19
CA GLU A 40 -5.85 28.73 -19.18
C GLU A 40 -7.26 28.35 -18.70
N GLY A 41 -7.49 28.24 -17.41
CA GLY A 41 -8.74 27.68 -16.89
C GLY A 41 -9.41 28.43 -15.77
N ASP A 42 -9.75 29.71 -15.94
CA ASP A 42 -10.88 30.33 -15.22
C ASP A 42 -12.23 29.94 -15.86
N GLY A 43 -12.39 28.69 -16.14
CA GLY A 43 -13.66 28.05 -16.48
C GLY A 43 -13.88 26.92 -15.49
N ILE A 44 -14.89 27.06 -14.64
CA ILE A 44 -15.41 25.98 -13.83
C ILE A 44 -15.69 24.78 -14.77
N LEU A 45 -14.75 23.87 -14.89
CA LEU A 45 -14.98 22.56 -15.48
C LEU A 45 -15.93 21.82 -14.52
N THR A 46 -17.23 22.06 -14.72
CA THR A 46 -18.24 21.10 -14.31
C THR A 46 -17.94 19.83 -15.10
N MET A 47 -17.05 19.00 -14.57
CA MET A 47 -16.89 17.65 -15.06
C MET A 47 -18.26 16.99 -14.91
N ASN A 48 -18.98 16.89 -16.05
CA ASN A 48 -20.10 15.97 -16.15
C ASN A 48 -19.61 14.65 -15.60
N LYS A 49 -20.13 14.26 -14.42
CA LYS A 49 -19.93 12.93 -13.85
C LYS A 49 -20.50 11.94 -14.88
N ARG A 50 -19.70 11.57 -15.89
CA ARG A 50 -19.98 10.37 -16.67
C ARG A 50 -20.02 9.26 -15.65
N LYS A 51 -21.20 8.71 -15.37
CA LYS A 51 -21.34 7.45 -14.62
C LYS A 51 -20.40 6.47 -15.31
N ARG A 52 -19.23 6.21 -14.69
CA ARG A 52 -18.34 5.14 -15.15
C ARG A 52 -19.19 3.89 -15.18
N LYS A 53 -19.21 3.20 -16.31
CA LYS A 53 -19.85 1.88 -16.40
C LYS A 53 -19.14 1.01 -15.37
N ALA A 54 -19.90 0.44 -14.44
CA ALA A 54 -19.42 -0.23 -13.23
C ALA A 54 -18.61 -1.52 -13.46
N ASN A 55 -18.07 -1.77 -14.65
CA ASN A 55 -17.49 -3.05 -15.02
C ASN A 55 -16.02 -2.98 -15.47
N ILE A 56 -15.35 -1.84 -15.36
CA ILE A 56 -13.92 -1.77 -15.70
C ILE A 56 -13.20 -1.27 -14.45
N ASP A 57 -12.67 -2.21 -13.70
CA ASP A 57 -11.60 -1.94 -12.72
C ASP A 57 -10.34 -1.62 -13.57
N ASP A 58 -10.14 -0.35 -13.87
CA ASP A 58 -8.96 0.08 -14.59
C ASP A 58 -7.73 0.19 -13.68
N GLY A 59 -7.88 -0.06 -12.36
CA GLY A 59 -6.79 0.01 -11.39
C GLY A 59 -6.05 1.36 -11.38
N MET A 60 -6.43 2.24 -12.26
CA MET A 60 -5.78 3.48 -12.66
C MET A 60 -6.66 4.66 -12.28
N ASN A 61 -6.95 4.80 -10.98
CA ASN A 61 -7.72 5.94 -10.50
C ASN A 61 -6.76 7.04 -10.00
N PRO A 62 -6.32 7.97 -10.86
CA PRO A 62 -5.35 9.00 -10.49
C PRO A 62 -5.88 9.97 -9.42
N GLU A 63 -7.20 10.04 -9.24
CA GLU A 63 -7.82 10.89 -8.22
C GLU A 63 -7.46 10.45 -6.80
N LEU A 64 -7.17 9.16 -6.60
CA LEU A 64 -6.78 8.63 -5.30
C LEU A 64 -5.46 9.21 -4.81
N VAL A 65 -4.53 9.46 -5.72
CA VAL A 65 -3.15 9.81 -5.41
C VAL A 65 -2.81 11.28 -5.63
N ILE A 66 -3.82 12.15 -5.84
CA ILE A 66 -3.60 13.59 -5.95
C ILE A 66 -2.91 14.12 -4.68
N GLY A 67 -1.70 14.68 -4.85
CA GLY A 67 -0.87 15.20 -3.77
C GLY A 67 -0.11 14.12 -2.97
N ALA A 68 -0.08 12.88 -3.45
CA ALA A 68 0.78 11.85 -2.87
C ALA A 68 2.25 12.14 -3.17
N GLU A 69 3.13 11.73 -2.26
CA GLU A 69 4.52 11.49 -2.55
C GLU A 69 4.67 10.08 -3.10
N PHE A 70 5.60 9.90 -4.02
CA PHE A 70 5.84 8.62 -4.66
C PHE A 70 7.22 8.10 -4.29
N ASP A 71 7.30 6.80 -4.04
CA ASP A 71 8.52 6.11 -3.63
C ASP A 71 9.00 5.19 -4.75
N GLY A 72 10.32 5.18 -4.93
CA GLY A 72 11.04 4.34 -5.89
C GLY A 72 10.78 4.65 -7.36
N TYR A 73 11.47 3.93 -8.23
CA TYR A 73 11.30 4.03 -9.68
C TYR A 73 9.92 3.56 -10.17
N LEU A 74 9.27 2.71 -9.37
CA LEU A 74 7.93 2.21 -9.69
C LEU A 74 6.83 3.23 -9.38
N GLY A 75 7.17 4.36 -8.74
CA GLY A 75 6.20 5.41 -8.43
C GLY A 75 5.07 4.92 -7.52
N ILE A 76 5.40 4.23 -6.44
CA ILE A 76 4.42 3.73 -5.48
C ILE A 76 4.01 4.85 -4.53
N PRO A 77 2.71 5.17 -4.38
CA PRO A 77 2.25 6.22 -3.46
C PRO A 77 2.62 5.92 -2.02
N THR A 78 3.05 6.93 -1.27
CA THR A 78 3.52 6.77 0.10
C THR A 78 2.40 6.94 1.11
N ILE A 79 2.20 5.95 1.97
CA ILE A 79 1.44 6.05 3.21
C ILE A 79 2.41 6.57 4.28
N ARG A 80 2.21 7.80 4.74
CA ARG A 80 3.10 8.45 5.70
C ARG A 80 3.02 7.81 7.07
N LYS A 81 4.15 7.78 7.75
CA LYS A 81 4.24 7.40 9.15
C LYS A 81 3.36 8.34 9.99
N PRO A 82 2.54 7.82 10.93
CA PRO A 82 1.78 8.66 11.83
C PRO A 82 2.72 9.39 12.81
N GLU A 83 2.39 10.62 13.17
CA GLU A 83 3.13 11.39 14.18
C GLU A 83 3.19 10.64 15.53
N ARG A 84 2.11 9.97 15.87
CA ARG A 84 2.00 9.12 17.04
C ARG A 84 1.54 7.73 16.66
N ILE A 85 2.31 6.71 17.04
CA ILE A 85 1.92 5.32 16.86
C ILE A 85 0.80 4.98 17.86
N VAL A 86 -0.35 4.60 17.32
CA VAL A 86 -1.49 4.07 18.08
C VAL A 86 -1.62 2.59 17.73
N ILE A 87 -1.49 1.75 18.74
CA ILE A 87 -1.64 0.30 18.60
C ILE A 87 -3.10 -0.03 18.81
N PRO A 88 -3.82 -0.60 17.82
CA PRO A 88 -5.21 -0.97 18.02
C PRO A 88 -5.35 -2.07 19.08
N SER A 89 -6.41 -2.01 19.85
CA SER A 89 -6.75 -3.06 20.82
C SER A 89 -7.19 -4.35 20.12
N ASP A 90 -7.73 -4.23 18.91
CA ASP A 90 -8.21 -5.33 18.10
C ASP A 90 -8.15 -5.03 16.59
N ILE A 91 -8.18 -6.09 15.76
CA ILE A 91 -8.34 -6.02 14.31
C ILE A 91 -9.56 -6.85 13.94
N VAL A 92 -10.57 -6.20 13.35
CA VAL A 92 -11.78 -6.86 12.86
C VAL A 92 -11.78 -6.93 11.34
N PRO A 93 -12.35 -8.00 10.74
CA PRO A 93 -12.50 -8.08 9.28
C PRO A 93 -13.40 -6.96 8.74
N PHE A 94 -13.16 -6.55 7.51
CA PHE A 94 -13.96 -5.53 6.83
C PHE A 94 -15.46 -5.88 6.82
N THR A 95 -15.82 -7.13 6.51
CA THR A 95 -17.23 -7.59 6.55
C THR A 95 -17.86 -7.52 7.95
N LYS A 96 -17.07 -7.29 8.99
CA LYS A 96 -17.51 -7.17 10.40
C LYS A 96 -17.21 -5.79 11.00
N GLN A 97 -16.92 -4.80 10.16
CA GLN A 97 -16.56 -3.44 10.61
C GLN A 97 -17.61 -2.76 11.50
N GLY A 98 -18.88 -3.14 11.38
CA GLY A 98 -19.94 -2.69 12.30
C GLY A 98 -19.73 -3.09 13.77
N ARG A 99 -18.85 -4.06 14.03
CA ARG A 99 -18.43 -4.44 15.40
C ARG A 99 -17.28 -3.57 15.94
N ALA A 100 -16.64 -2.77 15.09
CA ALA A 100 -15.63 -1.79 15.50
C ALA A 100 -16.32 -0.57 16.14
N SER A 101 -16.98 -0.80 17.27
CA SER A 101 -17.70 0.25 18.02
C SER A 101 -16.74 1.14 18.83
N ALA A 102 -15.54 0.68 19.11
CA ALA A 102 -14.52 1.40 19.84
C ALA A 102 -13.53 2.07 18.87
N SER A 103 -13.06 3.27 19.19
CA SER A 103 -12.12 4.04 18.38
C SER A 103 -10.73 3.42 18.27
N ASP A 104 -10.42 2.48 19.14
CA ASP A 104 -9.14 1.78 19.23
C ASP A 104 -9.11 0.44 18.46
N ILE A 105 -10.16 0.12 17.69
CA ILE A 105 -10.24 -1.08 16.86
C ILE A 105 -9.90 -0.72 15.42
N ALA A 106 -8.99 -1.50 14.81
CA ALA A 106 -8.67 -1.37 13.39
C ALA A 106 -9.53 -2.29 12.51
N VAL A 107 -9.88 -1.81 11.32
CA VAL A 107 -10.51 -2.62 10.27
C VAL A 107 -9.41 -3.20 9.38
N GLY A 108 -9.38 -4.52 9.24
CA GLY A 108 -8.44 -5.24 8.39
C GLY A 108 -9.13 -5.87 7.18
N PHE A 109 -8.39 -6.03 6.10
CA PHE A 109 -8.87 -6.58 4.83
C PHE A 109 -8.31 -7.99 4.56
N TYR A 110 -8.07 -8.78 5.59
CA TYR A 110 -7.58 -10.16 5.49
C TYR A 110 -8.71 -11.13 5.12
N GLU A 111 -9.43 -10.80 4.08
CA GLU A 111 -10.54 -11.56 3.51
C GLU A 111 -10.28 -11.75 2.00
N MET A 112 -11.17 -12.42 1.27
CA MET A 112 -11.05 -12.48 -0.18
C MET A 112 -11.31 -11.09 -0.78
N ASP A 113 -10.58 -10.72 -1.84
CA ASP A 113 -10.71 -9.42 -2.49
C ASP A 113 -12.15 -9.10 -2.92
N THR A 114 -12.97 -10.13 -3.18
CA THR A 114 -14.40 -10.01 -3.49
C THR A 114 -15.24 -9.46 -2.33
N GLU A 115 -14.82 -9.67 -1.09
CA GLU A 115 -15.54 -9.21 0.11
C GLU A 115 -15.41 -7.69 0.33
N PHE A 116 -14.41 -7.07 -0.27
CA PHE A 116 -14.18 -5.63 -0.23
C PHE A 116 -13.97 -5.02 -1.63
N SER A 117 -14.56 -5.65 -2.65
CA SER A 117 -14.49 -5.20 -4.04
C SER A 117 -14.88 -3.73 -4.22
N ASP A 118 -15.88 -3.25 -3.48
CA ASP A 118 -16.32 -1.86 -3.53
C ASP A 118 -15.21 -0.90 -3.12
N ILE A 119 -14.38 -1.28 -2.15
CA ILE A 119 -13.19 -0.51 -1.74
C ILE A 119 -12.14 -0.49 -2.85
N LEU A 120 -11.98 -1.60 -3.59
CA LEU A 120 -11.01 -1.69 -4.68
C LEU A 120 -11.44 -0.90 -5.91
N ILE A 121 -12.75 -0.82 -6.16
CA ILE A 121 -13.34 -0.17 -7.34
C ILE A 121 -13.60 1.32 -7.09
N SER A 122 -14.18 1.66 -5.96
CA SER A 122 -14.62 3.02 -5.62
C SER A 122 -14.36 3.39 -4.16
N PRO A 123 -13.11 3.50 -3.72
CA PRO A 123 -12.81 3.89 -2.35
C PRO A 123 -13.35 5.29 -2.00
N GLN A 124 -13.62 6.13 -3.01
CA GLN A 124 -14.23 7.44 -2.83
C GLN A 124 -15.65 7.34 -2.28
N ASP A 125 -16.48 6.44 -2.82
CA ASP A 125 -17.86 6.25 -2.37
C ASP A 125 -17.89 5.78 -0.92
N TYR A 126 -16.98 4.89 -0.55
CA TYR A 126 -16.84 4.43 0.83
C TYR A 126 -16.44 5.57 1.78
N VAL A 127 -15.49 6.42 1.39
CA VAL A 127 -15.08 7.57 2.22
C VAL A 127 -16.20 8.60 2.33
N GLU A 128 -16.96 8.84 1.26
CA GLU A 128 -18.14 9.75 1.31
C GLU A 128 -19.20 9.20 2.26
N GLU A 129 -19.50 7.92 2.20
CA GLU A 129 -20.44 7.28 3.13
C GLU A 129 -19.95 7.37 4.57
N PHE A 130 -18.68 7.09 4.81
CA PHE A 130 -18.04 7.22 6.10
C PHE A 130 -18.15 8.64 6.66
N ARG A 131 -17.96 9.69 5.85
CA ARG A 131 -18.09 11.10 6.24
C ARG A 131 -19.52 11.52 6.54
N ARG A 132 -20.51 10.89 5.93
CA ARG A 132 -21.94 11.19 6.15
C ARG A 132 -22.47 10.62 7.47
N GLN A 133 -21.74 9.74 8.13
CA GLN A 133 -22.17 9.19 9.42
C GLN A 133 -22.05 10.28 10.51
N PRO A 134 -23.18 10.69 11.16
CA PRO A 134 -23.21 11.84 12.06
C PRO A 134 -22.44 11.65 13.37
N PHE A 135 -21.82 10.50 13.58
CA PHE A 135 -21.18 10.09 14.82
C PHE A 135 -19.66 10.00 14.76
N ILE A 136 -19.03 10.49 13.68
CA ILE A 136 -17.57 10.52 13.60
C ILE A 136 -17.09 11.85 14.18
N THR A 137 -16.84 11.83 15.48
CA THR A 137 -16.04 12.88 16.12
C THR A 137 -14.56 12.64 15.81
N PRO A 138 -13.68 13.67 15.87
CA PRO A 138 -12.24 13.50 15.74
C PRO A 138 -11.65 12.40 16.65
N GLU A 139 -12.32 12.07 17.74
CA GLU A 139 -11.93 11.03 18.69
C GLU A 139 -12.36 9.61 18.25
N LYS A 140 -13.18 9.49 17.23
CA LYS A 140 -13.64 8.24 16.64
C LYS A 140 -13.12 7.99 15.24
N ILE A 141 -11.92 8.47 14.95
CA ILE A 141 -11.24 8.19 13.68
C ILE A 141 -11.05 6.67 13.58
N LYS A 142 -11.74 6.06 12.62
CA LYS A 142 -11.53 4.63 12.36
C LYS A 142 -10.10 4.39 11.94
N SER A 143 -9.49 3.38 12.53
CA SER A 143 -8.20 2.86 12.12
C SER A 143 -8.42 1.80 11.04
N PHE A 144 -7.65 1.87 9.97
CA PHE A 144 -7.67 0.88 8.89
C PHE A 144 -6.27 0.32 8.68
N LEU A 145 -6.21 -0.96 8.38
CA LEU A 145 -5.07 -1.45 7.61
C LEU A 145 -5.27 -1.03 6.15
N SER A 146 -4.20 -0.78 5.39
CA SER A 146 -4.37 -0.61 3.95
C SER A 146 -4.87 -1.92 3.32
N PRO A 147 -5.68 -1.88 2.22
CA PRO A 147 -6.31 -3.08 1.69
C PRO A 147 -5.32 -4.19 1.35
N ASP A 148 -5.61 -5.42 1.78
CA ASP A 148 -4.78 -6.59 1.53
C ASP A 148 -5.00 -7.12 0.10
N CYS A 149 -4.60 -6.34 -0.91
CA CYS A 149 -4.65 -6.79 -2.30
C CYS A 149 -3.78 -8.04 -2.45
N SER A 150 -4.37 -9.13 -2.93
CA SER A 150 -3.72 -10.45 -2.98
C SER A 150 -2.46 -10.45 -3.84
N LEU A 151 -1.32 -10.83 -3.25
CA LEU A 151 -0.06 -11.07 -3.94
C LEU A 151 0.23 -12.57 -3.99
N TYR A 152 -0.17 -13.23 -5.07
CA TYR A 152 0.16 -14.62 -5.29
C TYR A 152 1.58 -14.76 -5.83
N ARG A 153 2.35 -15.71 -5.30
CA ARG A 153 3.75 -15.95 -5.67
C ARG A 153 3.94 -16.35 -7.14
N ASP A 154 2.97 -17.03 -7.68
CA ASP A 154 2.90 -17.50 -9.07
C ASP A 154 2.27 -16.49 -10.03
N ALA A 155 1.78 -15.36 -9.53
CA ALA A 155 1.29 -14.30 -10.40
C ALA A 155 2.44 -13.60 -11.13
N PRO A 156 2.21 -13.12 -12.37
CA PRO A 156 3.17 -12.27 -13.07
C PRO A 156 3.61 -11.08 -12.22
N LEU A 157 4.90 -10.71 -12.28
CA LEU A 157 5.46 -9.60 -11.49
C LEU A 157 4.66 -8.29 -11.69
N ALA A 158 4.23 -8.00 -12.90
CA ALA A 158 3.43 -6.81 -13.19
C ALA A 158 2.11 -6.76 -12.39
N VAL A 159 1.45 -7.92 -12.21
CA VAL A 159 0.23 -8.02 -11.40
C VAL A 159 0.55 -7.82 -9.92
N GLN A 160 1.65 -8.38 -9.44
CA GLN A 160 2.09 -8.18 -8.06
C GLN A 160 2.39 -6.70 -7.79
N ILE A 161 3.10 -6.00 -8.68
CA ILE A 161 3.39 -4.56 -8.57
C ILE A 161 2.09 -3.75 -8.60
N ALA A 162 1.16 -4.06 -9.50
CA ALA A 162 -0.13 -3.38 -9.57
C ALA A 162 -0.92 -3.49 -8.26
N ASN A 163 -0.89 -4.66 -7.61
CA ASN A 163 -1.55 -4.86 -6.32
C ASN A 163 -0.83 -4.13 -5.16
N ILE A 164 0.50 -4.01 -5.20
CA ILE A 164 1.25 -3.17 -4.27
C ILE A 164 0.83 -1.70 -4.44
N TYR A 165 0.81 -1.21 -5.69
CA TYR A 165 0.35 0.16 -5.99
C TYR A 165 -1.07 0.40 -5.46
N ARG A 166 -2.01 -0.50 -5.78
CA ARG A 166 -3.41 -0.39 -5.34
C ARG A 166 -3.55 -0.33 -3.82
N ASN A 167 -2.84 -1.20 -3.10
CA ASN A 167 -2.81 -1.17 -1.64
C ASN A 167 -2.37 0.21 -1.12
N ARG A 168 -1.28 0.76 -1.65
CA ARG A 168 -0.72 2.05 -1.21
C ARG A 168 -1.61 3.22 -1.63
N ALA A 169 -2.13 3.22 -2.85
CA ALA A 169 -2.99 4.28 -3.36
C ALA A 169 -4.28 4.44 -2.51
N ILE A 170 -4.95 3.33 -2.20
CA ILE A 170 -6.15 3.35 -1.37
C ILE A 170 -5.79 3.69 0.08
N GLY A 171 -4.70 3.15 0.62
CA GLY A 171 -4.22 3.50 1.94
C GLY A 171 -3.90 4.98 2.08
N TYR A 172 -3.18 5.56 1.13
CA TYR A 172 -2.93 6.99 1.08
C TYR A 172 -4.24 7.79 1.00
N TYR A 173 -5.19 7.37 0.16
CA TYR A 173 -6.48 8.05 0.02
C TYR A 173 -7.26 8.08 1.34
N PHE A 174 -7.30 6.97 2.07
CA PHE A 174 -7.90 6.91 3.39
C PHE A 174 -7.18 7.85 4.38
N GLN A 175 -5.85 7.83 4.39
CA GLN A 175 -5.04 8.71 5.25
C GLN A 175 -5.28 10.18 4.94
N LYS A 176 -5.25 10.58 3.67
CA LYS A 176 -5.55 11.95 3.22
C LYS A 176 -6.95 12.41 3.65
N ASN A 177 -7.89 11.50 3.81
CA ASN A 177 -9.24 11.77 4.24
C ASN A 177 -9.45 11.65 5.77
N GLY A 178 -8.36 11.62 6.54
CA GLY A 178 -8.35 11.71 8.00
C GLY A 178 -8.43 10.36 8.73
N ALA A 179 -8.34 9.23 8.02
CA ALA A 179 -8.25 7.94 8.67
C ALA A 179 -6.84 7.70 9.25
N TYR A 180 -6.75 6.98 10.37
CA TYR A 180 -5.50 6.42 10.85
C TYR A 180 -5.19 5.15 10.06
N VAL A 181 -4.22 5.19 9.17
CA VAL A 181 -3.90 4.07 8.29
C VAL A 181 -2.61 3.39 8.70
N ILE A 182 -2.68 2.08 8.88
CA ILE A 182 -1.53 1.20 9.13
C ILE A 182 -1.22 0.47 7.82
N PRO A 183 -0.03 0.69 7.22
CA PRO A 183 0.34 -0.02 6.00
C PRO A 183 0.34 -1.52 6.22
N GLN A 184 -0.48 -2.24 5.45
CA GLN A 184 -0.44 -3.69 5.37
C GLN A 184 0.63 -4.09 4.35
N ILE A 185 1.60 -4.87 4.78
CA ILE A 185 2.72 -5.31 3.99
C ILE A 185 2.51 -6.75 3.55
N ARG A 186 2.63 -6.98 2.26
CA ARG A 186 2.60 -8.30 1.66
C ARG A 186 3.70 -8.41 0.60
N TRP A 187 4.23 -9.58 0.46
CA TRP A 187 5.20 -9.92 -0.60
C TRP A 187 4.82 -11.24 -1.25
N GLY A 188 5.20 -11.41 -2.49
CA GLY A 188 5.01 -12.65 -3.23
C GLY A 188 6.24 -13.54 -3.14
N ASN A 189 7.06 -13.51 -4.17
CA ASN A 189 8.32 -14.23 -4.27
C ASN A 189 9.53 -13.27 -4.24
N GLU A 190 10.74 -13.79 -4.45
CA GLU A 190 11.98 -13.01 -4.44
C GLU A 190 12.02 -11.84 -5.43
N LEU A 191 11.16 -11.82 -6.44
CA LEU A 191 11.08 -10.70 -7.39
C LEU A 191 10.54 -9.43 -6.73
N THR A 192 9.78 -9.54 -5.64
CA THR A 192 9.19 -8.39 -4.96
C THR A 192 9.93 -7.97 -3.70
N TYR A 193 10.64 -8.88 -3.02
CA TYR A 193 11.33 -8.56 -1.78
C TYR A 193 12.87 -8.55 -1.89
N THR A 194 13.42 -8.73 -3.10
CA THR A 194 14.87 -8.58 -3.36
C THR A 194 15.11 -7.61 -4.52
N THR A 195 16.37 -7.27 -4.74
CA THR A 195 16.82 -6.43 -5.86
C THR A 195 17.41 -7.24 -7.02
N ARG A 196 17.00 -8.51 -7.19
CA ARG A 196 17.55 -9.41 -8.22
C ARG A 196 17.13 -9.03 -9.64
N ILE A 197 15.93 -8.52 -9.83
CA ILE A 197 15.34 -8.15 -11.12
C ILE A 197 15.07 -6.65 -11.17
N LEU A 198 14.43 -6.12 -10.13
CA LEU A 198 14.21 -4.69 -9.97
C LEU A 198 15.34 -4.08 -9.14
N PRO A 199 15.71 -2.82 -9.34
CA PRO A 199 16.74 -2.15 -8.54
C PRO A 199 16.26 -1.86 -7.11
N GLU A 200 15.02 -2.17 -6.79
CA GLU A 200 14.34 -1.87 -5.53
C GLU A 200 13.44 -3.02 -5.07
N LYS A 201 13.21 -3.10 -3.76
CA LYS A 201 12.35 -4.11 -3.13
C LYS A 201 10.89 -3.66 -3.21
N ALA A 202 10.22 -3.92 -4.34
CA ALA A 202 8.88 -3.40 -4.67
C ALA A 202 7.84 -3.60 -3.56
N ALA A 203 7.89 -4.73 -2.84
CA ALA A 203 6.92 -5.05 -1.77
C ALA A 203 6.90 -4.02 -0.63
N PHE A 204 7.98 -3.28 -0.43
CA PHE A 204 8.17 -2.38 0.72
C PHE A 204 8.09 -0.90 0.34
N LEU A 205 7.98 -0.58 -0.93
CA LEU A 205 7.82 0.80 -1.39
C LEU A 205 6.51 1.42 -0.89
N GLY A 206 6.53 2.75 -0.77
CA GLY A 206 5.39 3.54 -0.31
C GLY A 206 5.10 3.39 1.18
N VAL A 207 6.09 3.00 1.98
CA VAL A 207 6.00 2.91 3.45
C VAL A 207 7.24 3.53 4.08
N GLU A 208 7.03 4.54 4.90
CA GLU A 208 8.13 5.21 5.60
C GLU A 208 8.76 4.32 6.66
N LYS A 209 10.09 4.41 6.81
CA LYS A 209 10.83 3.70 7.85
C LYS A 209 10.35 4.08 9.25
N HIS A 210 10.55 3.15 10.18
CA HIS A 210 10.18 3.31 11.59
C HIS A 210 8.69 3.56 11.83
N SER A 211 7.86 3.16 10.87
CA SER A 211 6.40 3.20 11.00
C SER A 211 5.87 1.99 11.78
N ILE A 212 4.58 2.02 12.09
CA ILE A 212 3.80 0.83 12.42
C ILE A 212 3.34 0.19 11.12
N VAL A 213 3.47 -1.13 11.01
CA VAL A 213 3.02 -1.90 9.85
C VAL A 213 2.24 -3.13 10.27
N ALA A 214 1.47 -3.71 9.36
CA ALA A 214 0.74 -4.94 9.60
C ALA A 214 1.11 -6.01 8.57
N ILE A 215 1.13 -7.28 8.99
CA ILE A 215 1.31 -8.45 8.14
C ILE A 215 0.27 -9.51 8.48
N GLY A 216 -0.14 -10.29 7.47
CA GLY A 216 -0.98 -11.47 7.65
C GLY A 216 -0.17 -12.76 7.53
N THR A 217 -0.45 -13.75 8.38
CA THR A 217 0.23 -15.05 8.35
C THR A 217 -0.66 -16.18 7.84
N TYR A 218 -1.93 -15.89 7.56
CA TYR A 218 -2.85 -16.90 7.02
C TYR A 218 -2.39 -17.41 5.65
N GLY A 219 -2.29 -18.71 5.53
CA GLY A 219 -1.85 -19.37 4.29
C GLY A 219 -0.34 -19.40 4.05
N CYS A 220 0.47 -18.71 4.86
CA CYS A 220 1.91 -18.56 4.65
C CYS A 220 2.75 -19.79 5.07
N PHE A 221 2.13 -20.84 5.60
CA PHE A 221 2.83 -22.01 6.14
C PHE A 221 2.26 -23.34 5.61
N LYS A 222 1.57 -23.35 4.47
CA LYS A 222 0.96 -24.55 3.88
C LYS A 222 1.99 -25.51 3.31
N SER A 223 3.09 -25.00 2.79
CA SER A 223 4.20 -25.76 2.22
C SER A 223 5.54 -25.27 2.78
N ARG A 224 6.62 -26.04 2.51
CA ARG A 224 7.99 -25.60 2.84
C ARG A 224 8.38 -24.35 2.08
N ASP A 225 7.92 -24.22 0.85
CA ASP A 225 8.19 -23.11 -0.03
C ASP A 225 7.45 -21.82 0.43
N ASP A 226 6.18 -21.95 0.86
CA ASP A 226 5.46 -20.83 1.48
C ASP A 226 6.19 -20.31 2.71
N LYS A 227 6.63 -21.22 3.57
CA LYS A 227 7.39 -20.88 4.77
C LYS A 227 8.71 -20.18 4.42
N TYR A 228 9.46 -20.69 3.44
CA TYR A 228 10.71 -20.09 2.99
C TYR A 228 10.51 -18.64 2.52
N HIS A 229 9.56 -18.42 1.62
CA HIS A 229 9.27 -17.07 1.11
C HIS A 229 8.74 -16.14 2.19
N PHE A 230 7.96 -16.66 3.14
CA PHE A 230 7.52 -15.85 4.28
C PHE A 230 8.70 -15.40 5.15
N GLU A 231 9.57 -16.33 5.53
CA GLU A 231 10.74 -16.01 6.38
C GLU A 231 11.73 -15.09 5.68
N ALA A 232 12.04 -15.33 4.41
CA ALA A 232 12.94 -14.49 3.62
C ALA A 232 12.38 -13.08 3.42
N GLY A 233 11.08 -12.97 3.10
CA GLY A 233 10.42 -11.69 2.94
C GLY A 233 10.27 -10.92 4.25
N LEU A 234 10.02 -11.61 5.37
CA LEU A 234 10.00 -10.99 6.70
C LEU A 234 11.35 -10.36 7.04
N ALA A 235 12.44 -11.10 6.86
CA ALA A 235 13.80 -10.57 7.08
C ALA A 235 14.06 -9.35 6.20
N SER A 236 13.69 -9.42 4.92
CA SER A 236 13.87 -8.33 3.97
C SER A 236 13.01 -7.11 4.29
N MET A 237 11.78 -7.30 4.79
CA MET A 237 10.90 -6.23 5.26
C MET A 237 11.49 -5.51 6.48
N LEU A 238 11.96 -6.26 7.46
CA LEU A 238 12.57 -5.68 8.68
C LEU A 238 13.80 -4.86 8.34
N GLU A 239 14.66 -5.34 7.43
CA GLU A 239 15.82 -4.61 6.94
C GLU A 239 15.43 -3.33 6.18
N ALA A 240 14.43 -3.41 5.30
CA ALA A 240 14.04 -2.29 4.44
C ALA A 240 13.30 -1.19 5.21
N LEU A 241 12.37 -1.55 6.08
CA LEU A 241 11.46 -0.63 6.74
C LEU A 241 11.85 -0.28 8.18
N GLU A 242 12.66 -1.11 8.84
CA GLU A 242 13.03 -0.92 10.26
C GLU A 242 11.80 -0.55 11.12
N PRO A 243 10.68 -1.30 11.05
CA PRO A 243 9.42 -0.87 11.62
C PRO A 243 9.48 -0.82 13.14
N SER A 244 8.93 0.23 13.75
CA SER A 244 8.84 0.34 15.21
C SER A 244 7.89 -0.68 15.83
N VAL A 245 6.82 -1.03 15.10
CA VAL A 245 5.82 -2.01 15.52
C VAL A 245 5.35 -2.81 14.31
N VAL A 246 5.25 -4.11 14.47
CA VAL A 246 4.66 -5.03 13.48
C VAL A 246 3.44 -5.71 14.08
N LEU A 247 2.27 -5.42 13.54
CA LEU A 247 1.04 -6.12 13.86
C LEU A 247 0.98 -7.43 13.06
N VAL A 248 0.78 -8.55 13.74
CA VAL A 248 0.72 -9.88 13.12
C VAL A 248 -0.70 -10.41 13.23
N TYR A 249 -1.44 -10.44 12.12
CA TYR A 249 -2.78 -11.00 12.06
C TYR A 249 -2.72 -12.49 11.70
N GLY A 250 -3.06 -13.33 12.66
CA GLY A 250 -2.98 -14.80 12.58
C GLY A 250 -1.91 -15.39 13.48
N SER A 251 -1.38 -16.54 13.10
CA SER A 251 -0.42 -17.30 13.93
C SER A 251 0.96 -16.62 13.97
N MET A 252 1.45 -16.33 15.16
CA MET A 252 2.79 -15.80 15.39
C MET A 252 3.70 -16.89 15.96
N ASN A 253 4.38 -17.63 15.07
CA ASN A 253 5.26 -18.73 15.48
C ASN A 253 6.54 -18.20 16.18
N PRO A 254 6.79 -18.55 17.48
CA PRO A 254 7.94 -18.06 18.21
C PRO A 254 9.30 -18.38 17.57
N LYS A 255 9.41 -19.49 16.80
CA LYS A 255 10.64 -19.86 16.10
C LYS A 255 10.99 -18.92 14.94
N ILE A 256 9.97 -18.27 14.35
CA ILE A 256 10.16 -17.33 13.25
C ILE A 256 10.34 -15.92 13.81
N PHE A 257 9.42 -15.46 14.65
CA PHE A 257 9.41 -14.07 15.12
C PHE A 257 10.37 -13.82 16.28
N GLY A 258 10.69 -14.84 17.09
CA GLY A 258 11.53 -14.70 18.27
C GLY A 258 12.97 -14.27 17.97
N GLN A 259 13.49 -14.54 16.77
CA GLN A 259 14.82 -14.12 16.35
C GLN A 259 14.95 -12.60 16.16
N TYR A 260 13.83 -11.91 15.89
CA TYR A 260 13.77 -10.46 15.64
C TYR A 260 13.20 -9.64 16.80
N LYS A 261 13.07 -10.23 17.99
CA LYS A 261 12.48 -9.56 19.17
C LYS A 261 13.20 -8.30 19.63
N ASN A 262 14.48 -8.16 19.25
CA ASN A 262 15.30 -7.00 19.57
C ASN A 262 15.24 -5.92 18.47
N ASP A 263 14.75 -6.25 17.28
CA ASP A 263 14.73 -5.36 16.12
C ASP A 263 13.43 -4.55 16.06
N THR A 264 12.32 -5.16 16.48
CA THR A 264 11.00 -4.53 16.45
C THR A 264 10.05 -5.16 17.47
N LYS A 265 8.98 -4.43 17.80
CA LYS A 265 7.91 -4.92 18.66
C LYS A 265 6.84 -5.65 17.81
N PHE A 266 6.69 -6.95 17.99
CA PHE A 266 5.61 -7.73 17.40
C PHE A 266 4.39 -7.77 18.33
N ILE A 267 3.19 -7.60 17.74
CA ILE A 267 1.90 -7.70 18.44
C ILE A 267 1.01 -8.66 17.66
N SER A 268 0.57 -9.73 18.32
CA SER A 268 -0.25 -10.78 17.71
C SER A 268 -1.74 -10.47 17.86
N TYR A 269 -2.47 -10.64 16.78
CA TYR A 269 -3.93 -10.61 16.74
C TYR A 269 -4.42 -11.94 16.16
N PRO A 270 -5.27 -12.69 16.89
CA PRO A 270 -5.80 -13.93 16.36
C PRO A 270 -6.69 -13.65 15.14
N ASP A 271 -6.55 -14.47 14.09
CA ASP A 271 -7.42 -14.36 12.93
C ASP A 271 -8.89 -14.72 13.28
N TRP A 272 -9.80 -14.24 12.44
CA TRP A 272 -11.23 -14.40 12.67
C TRP A 272 -11.68 -15.87 12.74
N ILE A 273 -11.03 -16.76 12.00
CA ILE A 273 -11.36 -18.20 12.00
C ILE A 273 -10.96 -18.82 13.33
N THR A 274 -9.79 -18.48 13.83
CA THR A 274 -9.28 -18.94 15.13
C THR A 274 -10.19 -18.46 16.27
N ARG A 275 -10.67 -17.21 16.25
CA ARG A 275 -11.62 -16.67 17.24
C ARG A 275 -12.94 -17.44 17.24
N LYS A 276 -13.51 -17.70 16.07
CA LYS A 276 -14.76 -18.48 15.97
C LYS A 276 -14.62 -19.89 16.58
N LYS A 277 -13.47 -20.52 16.43
CA LYS A 277 -13.19 -21.85 17.01
C LYS A 277 -12.98 -21.77 18.51
N GLY A 278 -12.46 -20.67 19.04
CA GLY A 278 -12.21 -20.45 20.47
C GLY A 278 -13.46 -20.06 21.30
N GLY A 279 -14.62 -19.88 20.66
CA GLY A 279 -15.88 -19.60 21.38
C GLY A 279 -16.18 -18.12 21.58
N ASP A 280 -15.38 -17.20 21.04
CA ASP A 280 -15.75 -15.79 20.94
C ASP A 280 -16.88 -15.63 19.89
N ARG A 281 -18.10 -15.53 20.36
CA ARG A 281 -19.30 -15.29 19.53
C ARG A 281 -19.63 -13.81 19.44
#